data_9499643fe6974d33b765eb4a91f29bc2
#
_entry.id   9499643fe6974d33b765eb4a91f29bc2
#
_cell.length_a   1.000
_cell.length_b   1.000
_cell.length_c   1.000
_cell.angle_alpha   90.00
_cell.angle_beta   90.00
_cell.angle_gamma   90.00
#
_symmetry.space_group_name_H-M   'P 1'
#
loop_
_entity.id
_entity.type
_entity.pdbx_description
1 polymer ?
#
loop_
_entity_poly.entity_id
_entity_poly.type
_entity_poly.pdbx_seq_one_letter_code
_entity_poly.pdbx_strand_id
1 'polypeptide(L)'
;MEGKAADGCRIPKVLHYCWFGRGDKPRLVRKCMRSWRRHLGDYEWIEWNEDNFDVDAHPYVREAYEAGKYAFVSDYVRLHALLKHGGIYLDTDVEVLRPLAPLHKHRAFTGFEDGIYLQSGTLGAEPGHPWIAALLRDYEGRRFRQPDGSFDMTTNTSAMTQLSEAIGLKRDGSFQTLPDGVAVYPRSYFSPYDYIDGRSFLTAESYTIHHFSQSWLPAHVRLRTGAKRIVGRVAGPAVIGGLRQLFGRNV
;
A
#
# COMPACT_ATOMS: atom_id res chain seq x y z
N MET A 1 10.37 -27.71 -16.83
CA MET A 1 9.65 -28.51 -15.81
C MET A 1 8.53 -27.65 -15.26
N GLU A 2 7.32 -27.91 -15.76
CA GLU A 2 6.12 -27.21 -15.28
C GLU A 2 5.77 -27.77 -13.91
N GLY A 3 6.02 -26.96 -12.87
CA GLY A 3 5.56 -27.24 -11.52
C GLY A 3 4.05 -27.15 -11.47
N LYS A 4 3.36 -28.29 -11.36
CA LYS A 4 1.92 -28.37 -11.05
C LYS A 4 1.62 -27.47 -9.85
N ALA A 5 0.81 -26.42 -10.08
CA ALA A 5 0.20 -25.65 -9.00
C ALA A 5 -0.61 -26.62 -8.12
N ALA A 6 -0.19 -26.77 -6.87
CA ALA A 6 -0.93 -27.52 -5.89
C ALA A 6 -2.20 -26.74 -5.55
N ASP A 7 -3.34 -27.41 -5.78
CA ASP A 7 -4.65 -27.19 -5.17
C ASP A 7 -5.11 -25.72 -4.97
N GLY A 8 -5.60 -25.08 -6.04
CA GLY A 8 -6.37 -23.83 -5.97
C GLY A 8 -5.58 -22.55 -5.61
N CYS A 9 -4.28 -22.63 -5.38
CA CYS A 9 -3.43 -21.49 -5.02
C CYS A 9 -2.97 -20.78 -6.31
N ARG A 10 -3.44 -19.55 -6.54
CA ARG A 10 -3.13 -18.74 -7.73
C ARG A 10 -2.00 -17.75 -7.49
N ILE A 11 -1.96 -17.15 -6.32
CA ILE A 11 -0.94 -16.19 -5.93
C ILE A 11 0.25 -16.96 -5.35
N PRO A 12 1.47 -16.84 -5.90
CA PRO A 12 2.64 -17.55 -5.36
C PRO A 12 3.05 -17.03 -3.97
N LYS A 13 3.74 -17.88 -3.20
CA LYS A 13 4.29 -17.52 -1.88
C LYS A 13 5.58 -16.70 -2.02
N VAL A 14 5.46 -15.54 -2.64
CA VAL A 14 6.54 -14.55 -2.78
C VAL A 14 6.09 -13.27 -2.09
N LEU A 15 6.92 -12.76 -1.18
CA LEU A 15 6.71 -11.50 -0.48
C LEU A 15 7.61 -10.44 -1.06
N HIS A 16 7.02 -9.38 -1.62
CA HIS A 16 7.74 -8.22 -2.13
C HIS A 16 7.61 -7.05 -1.17
N TYR A 17 8.69 -6.31 -1.01
CA TYR A 17 8.71 -5.00 -0.34
C TYR A 17 9.82 -4.13 -0.93
N CYS A 18 9.70 -2.81 -0.76
CA CYS A 18 10.66 -1.86 -1.30
C CYS A 18 11.46 -1.18 -0.19
N TRP A 19 12.78 -1.03 -0.41
CA TRP A 19 13.63 -0.25 0.47
C TRP A 19 14.70 0.49 -0.33
N PHE A 20 14.37 1.69 -0.82
CA PHE A 20 15.27 2.54 -1.59
C PHE A 20 15.93 3.60 -0.71
N GLY A 21 17.06 4.16 -1.18
CA GLY A 21 17.81 5.22 -0.50
C GLY A 21 18.88 4.71 0.47
N ARG A 22 19.10 3.39 0.54
CA ARG A 22 20.19 2.71 1.30
C ARG A 22 20.29 3.08 2.79
N GLY A 23 19.24 3.69 3.35
CA GLY A 23 19.19 4.05 4.76
C GLY A 23 18.88 2.86 5.68
N ASP A 24 19.17 3.03 6.98
CA ASP A 24 18.82 2.04 8.00
C ASP A 24 17.30 1.89 8.15
N LYS A 25 16.85 0.65 8.34
CA LYS A 25 15.44 0.37 8.61
C LYS A 25 15.06 0.81 10.03
N PRO A 26 14.10 1.75 10.19
CA PRO A 26 13.65 2.25 11.50
C PRO A 26 13.06 1.15 12.39
N ARG A 27 12.87 1.46 13.70
CA ARG A 27 12.31 0.52 14.67
C ARG A 27 10.94 -0.05 14.25
N LEU A 28 10.08 0.79 13.66
CA LEU A 28 8.76 0.37 13.18
C LEU A 28 8.89 -0.65 12.06
N VAL A 29 9.71 -0.38 11.06
CA VAL A 29 9.96 -1.29 9.94
C VAL A 29 10.47 -2.65 10.47
N ARG A 30 11.45 -2.63 11.38
CA ARG A 30 11.95 -3.86 11.99
C ARG A 30 10.88 -4.61 12.81
N LYS A 31 9.92 -3.88 13.43
CA LYS A 31 8.77 -4.49 14.11
C LYS A 31 7.88 -5.21 13.09
N CYS A 32 7.52 -4.54 11.99
CA CYS A 32 6.68 -5.12 10.94
C CYS A 32 7.36 -6.35 10.31
N MET A 33 8.64 -6.26 9.95
CA MET A 33 9.38 -7.41 9.42
C MET A 33 9.46 -8.60 10.38
N ARG A 34 9.48 -8.39 11.72
CA ARG A 34 9.37 -9.50 12.69
C ARG A 34 8.01 -10.19 12.62
N SER A 35 6.92 -9.44 12.40
CA SER A 35 5.59 -10.04 12.21
C SER A 35 5.53 -10.86 10.91
N TRP A 36 6.18 -10.40 9.84
CA TRP A 36 6.29 -11.14 8.59
C TRP A 36 7.02 -12.47 8.77
N ARG A 37 8.17 -12.47 9.48
CA ARG A 37 8.89 -13.73 9.79
C ARG A 37 8.03 -14.72 10.55
N ARG A 38 7.15 -14.24 11.44
CA ARG A 38 6.26 -15.09 12.23
C ARG A 38 5.17 -15.75 11.38
N HIS A 39 4.58 -15.00 10.43
CA HIS A 39 3.37 -15.41 9.72
C HIS A 39 3.60 -15.80 8.26
N LEU A 40 4.74 -15.40 7.67
CA LEU A 40 5.11 -15.60 6.27
C LEU A 40 6.53 -16.18 6.17
N GLY A 41 6.91 -17.02 7.12
CA GLY A 41 8.27 -17.61 7.18
C GLY A 41 8.55 -18.61 6.06
N ASP A 42 7.51 -19.13 5.41
CA ASP A 42 7.56 -20.05 4.28
C ASP A 42 7.45 -19.36 2.90
N TYR A 43 7.52 -18.02 2.88
CA TYR A 43 7.54 -17.24 1.64
C TYR A 43 8.98 -16.97 1.21
N GLU A 44 9.19 -16.89 -0.10
CA GLU A 44 10.39 -16.27 -0.66
C GLU A 44 10.27 -14.74 -0.48
N TRP A 45 11.31 -14.08 0.06
CA TRP A 45 11.28 -12.64 0.32
C TRP A 45 12.18 -11.92 -0.68
N ILE A 46 11.62 -10.95 -1.38
CA ILE A 46 12.34 -10.10 -2.33
C ILE A 46 12.28 -8.65 -1.85
N GLU A 47 13.42 -8.13 -1.40
CA GLU A 47 13.63 -6.71 -1.15
C GLU A 47 13.97 -6.02 -2.48
N TRP A 48 13.12 -5.12 -2.91
CA TRP A 48 13.39 -4.30 -4.09
C TRP A 48 14.15 -3.04 -3.68
N ASN A 49 15.31 -2.83 -4.29
CA ASN A 49 16.22 -1.72 -4.02
C ASN A 49 17.08 -1.45 -5.26
N GLU A 50 18.08 -0.59 -5.13
CA GLU A 50 18.99 -0.17 -6.21
C GLU A 50 19.89 -1.30 -6.75
N ASP A 51 19.96 -2.44 -6.08
CA ASP A 51 20.82 -3.55 -6.51
C ASP A 51 20.08 -4.48 -7.50
N ASN A 52 18.74 -4.48 -7.49
CA ASN A 52 17.94 -5.38 -8.30
C ASN A 52 16.81 -4.71 -9.09
N PHE A 53 16.68 -3.38 -9.00
CA PHE A 53 15.75 -2.61 -9.80
C PHE A 53 16.47 -1.43 -10.44
N ASP A 54 16.42 -1.35 -11.77
CA ASP A 54 16.97 -0.23 -12.53
C ASP A 54 16.05 0.99 -12.39
N VAL A 55 16.47 1.97 -11.58
CA VAL A 55 15.71 3.19 -11.34
C VAL A 55 15.62 4.08 -12.57
N ASP A 56 16.49 3.91 -13.56
CA ASP A 56 16.50 4.64 -14.82
C ASP A 56 15.56 4.05 -15.88
N ALA A 57 15.05 2.83 -15.65
CA ALA A 57 14.17 2.15 -16.60
C ALA A 57 12.86 2.90 -16.90
N HIS A 58 12.43 3.80 -16.00
CA HIS A 58 11.22 4.60 -16.20
C HIS A 58 11.43 6.06 -15.77
N PRO A 59 11.07 7.06 -16.60
CA PRO A 59 11.31 8.48 -16.29
C PRO A 59 10.70 8.93 -14.96
N TYR A 60 9.47 8.52 -14.65
CA TYR A 60 8.80 8.81 -13.38
C TYR A 60 9.61 8.31 -12.18
N VAL A 61 10.08 7.07 -12.25
CA VAL A 61 10.84 6.42 -11.18
C VAL A 61 12.17 7.14 -10.94
N ARG A 62 12.91 7.42 -12.03
CA ARG A 62 14.18 8.15 -11.97
C ARG A 62 14.00 9.51 -11.28
N GLU A 63 13.02 10.30 -11.72
CA GLU A 63 12.76 11.63 -11.17
C GLU A 63 12.33 11.59 -9.70
N ALA A 64 11.51 10.62 -9.31
CA ALA A 64 11.12 10.40 -7.91
C ALA A 64 12.32 9.99 -7.06
N TYR A 65 13.20 9.13 -7.60
CA TYR A 65 14.42 8.68 -6.93
C TYR A 65 15.41 9.83 -6.73
N GLU A 66 15.70 10.61 -7.78
CA GLU A 66 16.56 11.81 -7.73
C GLU A 66 16.04 12.85 -6.72
N ALA A 67 14.72 12.98 -6.59
CA ALA A 67 14.09 13.86 -5.62
C ALA A 67 14.06 13.29 -4.18
N GLY A 68 14.60 12.09 -3.95
CA GLY A 68 14.54 11.40 -2.65
C GLY A 68 13.14 10.99 -2.21
N LYS A 69 12.20 10.88 -3.16
CA LYS A 69 10.79 10.54 -2.90
C LYS A 69 10.54 9.03 -3.08
N TYR A 70 11.22 8.23 -2.27
CA TYR A 70 11.26 6.77 -2.40
C TYR A 70 9.89 6.08 -2.25
N ALA A 71 8.91 6.69 -1.58
CA ALA A 71 7.55 6.18 -1.56
C ALA A 71 6.93 6.12 -2.96
N PHE A 72 7.16 7.15 -3.80
CA PHE A 72 6.68 7.20 -5.18
C PHE A 72 7.46 6.23 -6.10
N VAL A 73 8.74 5.98 -5.82
CA VAL A 73 9.49 4.88 -6.45
C VAL A 73 8.81 3.54 -6.12
N SER A 74 8.47 3.31 -4.84
CA SER A 74 7.80 2.08 -4.39
C SER A 74 6.43 1.90 -5.02
N ASP A 75 5.70 2.99 -5.31
CA ASP A 75 4.38 2.93 -5.95
C ASP A 75 4.43 2.29 -7.35
N TYR A 76 5.47 2.56 -8.10
CA TYR A 76 5.71 1.91 -9.39
C TYR A 76 6.24 0.48 -9.21
N VAL A 77 7.27 0.31 -8.37
CA VAL A 77 8.00 -0.95 -8.24
C VAL A 77 7.11 -2.06 -7.68
N ARG A 78 6.16 -1.77 -6.77
CA ARG A 78 5.19 -2.76 -6.27
C ARG A 78 4.35 -3.37 -7.38
N LEU A 79 3.92 -2.56 -8.35
CA LEU A 79 3.14 -3.01 -9.50
C LEU A 79 4.01 -3.81 -10.48
N HIS A 80 5.23 -3.35 -10.74
CA HIS A 80 6.21 -4.07 -11.56
C HIS A 80 6.50 -5.46 -10.98
N ALA A 81 6.76 -5.54 -9.66
CA ALA A 81 7.05 -6.79 -8.97
C ALA A 81 5.89 -7.77 -9.06
N LEU A 82 4.67 -7.31 -8.76
CA LEU A 82 3.47 -8.14 -8.82
C LEU A 82 3.13 -8.58 -10.24
N LEU A 83 3.30 -7.70 -11.24
CA LEU A 83 3.06 -8.07 -12.64
C LEU A 83 4.00 -9.17 -13.10
N LYS A 84 5.29 -9.03 -12.76
CA LYS A 84 6.35 -9.92 -13.23
C LYS A 84 6.36 -11.27 -12.51
N HIS A 85 6.21 -11.26 -11.19
CA HIS A 85 6.42 -12.43 -10.34
C HIS A 85 5.14 -12.95 -9.69
N GLY A 86 4.06 -12.15 -9.66
CA GLY A 86 2.95 -12.40 -8.77
C GLY A 86 3.38 -12.30 -7.30
N GLY A 87 2.57 -12.82 -6.38
CA GLY A 87 2.89 -12.81 -4.95
C GLY A 87 2.14 -11.74 -4.19
N ILE A 88 2.66 -11.39 -3.02
CA ILE A 88 2.09 -10.38 -2.12
C ILE A 88 3.11 -9.27 -1.93
N TYR A 89 2.67 -8.03 -2.09
CA TYR A 89 3.43 -6.83 -1.73
C TYR A 89 2.97 -6.30 -0.38
N LEU A 90 3.92 -5.93 0.47
CA LEU A 90 3.67 -5.23 1.72
C LEU A 90 4.53 -3.95 1.79
N ASP A 91 3.90 -2.83 2.17
CA ASP A 91 4.65 -1.66 2.61
C ASP A 91 5.42 -1.97 3.89
N THR A 92 6.60 -1.37 4.06
CA THR A 92 7.52 -1.70 5.17
C THR A 92 7.00 -1.32 6.55
N ASP A 93 5.92 -0.54 6.63
CA ASP A 93 5.19 -0.20 7.85
C ASP A 93 3.85 -0.92 7.99
N VAL A 94 3.65 -2.00 7.23
CA VAL A 94 2.53 -2.93 7.39
C VAL A 94 2.91 -4.07 8.33
N GLU A 95 2.17 -4.22 9.42
CA GLU A 95 2.30 -5.33 10.37
C GLU A 95 1.35 -6.46 9.98
N VAL A 96 1.83 -7.69 9.89
CA VAL A 96 1.01 -8.89 9.63
C VAL A 96 0.55 -9.48 10.96
N LEU A 97 -0.75 -9.73 11.09
CA LEU A 97 -1.39 -10.21 12.31
C LEU A 97 -1.67 -11.71 12.29
N ARG A 98 -1.84 -12.28 11.09
CA ARG A 98 -2.18 -13.69 10.87
C ARG A 98 -1.68 -14.16 9.51
N PRO A 99 -1.56 -15.49 9.27
CA PRO A 99 -1.14 -16.03 7.98
C PRO A 99 -2.02 -15.54 6.83
N LEU A 100 -1.41 -15.19 5.69
CA LEU A 100 -2.09 -14.73 4.48
C LEU A 100 -2.50 -15.88 3.54
N ALA A 101 -2.27 -17.13 3.93
CA ALA A 101 -2.56 -18.32 3.13
C ALA A 101 -3.99 -18.36 2.54
N PRO A 102 -5.07 -17.96 3.27
CA PRO A 102 -6.43 -17.96 2.70
C PRO A 102 -6.62 -16.99 1.53
N LEU A 103 -5.73 -16.02 1.33
CA LEU A 103 -5.81 -15.02 0.25
C LEU A 103 -5.22 -15.53 -1.07
N HIS A 104 -4.40 -16.58 -1.05
CA HIS A 104 -3.75 -17.14 -2.26
C HIS A 104 -4.71 -17.75 -3.27
N LYS A 105 -5.96 -18.03 -2.88
CA LYS A 105 -7.02 -18.53 -3.77
C LYS A 105 -7.51 -17.49 -4.78
N HIS A 106 -7.30 -16.20 -4.51
CA HIS A 106 -7.71 -15.13 -5.40
C HIS A 106 -6.76 -15.00 -6.60
N ARG A 107 -7.26 -14.42 -7.70
CA ARG A 107 -6.41 -14.01 -8.81
C ARG A 107 -5.65 -12.73 -8.47
N ALA A 108 -6.34 -11.78 -7.84
CA ALA A 108 -5.73 -10.62 -7.19
C ALA A 108 -6.58 -10.20 -5.98
N PHE A 109 -5.98 -9.47 -5.05
CA PHE A 109 -6.71 -8.87 -3.94
C PHE A 109 -6.12 -7.54 -3.49
N THR A 110 -6.98 -6.71 -2.92
CA THR A 110 -6.68 -5.51 -2.16
C THR A 110 -7.80 -5.27 -1.16
N GLY A 111 -7.85 -4.11 -0.53
CA GLY A 111 -8.96 -3.68 0.33
C GLY A 111 -9.10 -2.17 0.35
N PHE A 112 -10.12 -1.70 1.05
CA PHE A 112 -10.30 -0.28 1.30
C PHE A 112 -9.34 0.23 2.38
N GLU A 113 -8.85 1.46 2.20
CA GLU A 113 -8.06 2.18 3.21
C GLU A 113 -8.96 2.86 4.25
N ASP A 114 -9.98 3.59 3.75
CA ASP A 114 -10.89 4.41 4.58
C ASP A 114 -12.38 4.16 4.31
N GLY A 115 -12.70 3.17 3.48
CA GLY A 115 -14.05 2.86 3.03
C GLY A 115 -14.42 3.50 1.69
N ILE A 116 -13.58 4.36 1.13
CA ILE A 116 -13.78 5.05 -0.15
C ILE A 116 -12.63 4.76 -1.11
N TYR A 117 -11.39 4.83 -0.63
CA TYR A 117 -10.19 4.62 -1.43
C TYR A 117 -9.61 3.21 -1.21
N LEU A 118 -9.08 2.63 -2.29
CA LEU A 118 -8.31 1.40 -2.20
C LEU A 118 -6.95 1.67 -1.56
N GLN A 119 -6.50 0.76 -0.70
CA GLN A 119 -5.17 0.82 -0.12
C GLN A 119 -4.15 0.14 -1.04
N SER A 120 -2.91 0.62 -1.03
CA SER A 120 -1.81 0.05 -1.83
C SER A 120 -0.72 -0.63 -0.99
N GLY A 121 -0.82 -0.55 0.33
CA GLY A 121 0.18 -1.11 1.25
C GLY A 121 0.12 -2.62 1.43
N THR A 122 -0.97 -3.29 1.02
CA THR A 122 -1.12 -4.74 0.99
C THR A 122 -1.83 -5.14 -0.29
N LEU A 123 -1.11 -5.69 -1.25
CA LEU A 123 -1.62 -6.14 -2.55
C LEU A 123 -1.19 -7.57 -2.81
N GLY A 124 -2.03 -8.36 -3.46
CA GLY A 124 -1.65 -9.66 -3.97
C GLY A 124 -2.16 -9.89 -5.37
N ALA A 125 -1.40 -10.60 -6.20
CA ALA A 125 -1.81 -10.96 -7.54
C ALA A 125 -1.10 -12.22 -8.06
N GLU A 126 -1.76 -12.95 -8.96
CA GLU A 126 -1.09 -13.93 -9.81
C GLU A 126 -0.16 -13.21 -10.82
N PRO A 127 0.90 -13.85 -11.34
CA PRO A 127 1.76 -13.23 -12.36
C PRO A 127 0.96 -12.82 -13.60
N GLY A 128 1.29 -11.66 -14.18
CA GLY A 128 0.64 -11.17 -15.41
C GLY A 128 -0.80 -10.72 -15.24
N HIS A 129 -1.28 -10.48 -14.01
CA HIS A 129 -2.68 -10.14 -13.77
C HIS A 129 -3.11 -8.86 -14.51
N PRO A 130 -4.24 -8.85 -15.27
CA PRO A 130 -4.66 -7.72 -16.11
C PRO A 130 -4.89 -6.42 -15.33
N TRP A 131 -5.45 -6.50 -14.13
CA TRP A 131 -5.65 -5.34 -13.27
C TRP A 131 -4.32 -4.69 -12.86
N ILE A 132 -3.31 -5.48 -12.47
CA ILE A 132 -1.96 -4.96 -12.15
C ILE A 132 -1.31 -4.35 -13.40
N ALA A 133 -1.48 -5.00 -14.57
CA ALA A 133 -0.99 -4.46 -15.85
C ALA A 133 -1.64 -3.10 -16.19
N ALA A 134 -2.95 -2.96 -15.96
CA ALA A 134 -3.65 -1.69 -16.17
C ALA A 134 -3.15 -0.59 -15.23
N LEU A 135 -2.93 -0.90 -13.94
CA LEU A 135 -2.39 0.04 -12.97
C LEU A 135 -0.95 0.47 -13.32
N LEU A 136 -0.12 -0.45 -13.80
CA LEU A 136 1.24 -0.13 -14.21
C LEU A 136 1.25 0.72 -15.49
N ARG A 137 0.33 0.45 -16.44
CA ARG A 137 0.17 1.21 -17.68
C ARG A 137 -0.20 2.68 -17.42
N ASP A 138 -0.89 2.98 -16.33
CA ASP A 138 -1.21 4.37 -15.93
C ASP A 138 0.05 5.23 -15.73
N TYR A 139 1.19 4.61 -15.50
CA TYR A 139 2.47 5.33 -15.43
C TYR A 139 3.08 5.64 -16.78
N GLU A 140 2.58 5.05 -17.89
CA GLU A 140 3.08 5.35 -19.24
C GLU A 140 2.86 6.83 -19.55
N GLY A 141 3.94 7.53 -19.90
CA GLY A 141 3.92 8.97 -20.16
C GLY A 141 3.87 9.88 -18.93
N ARG A 142 3.70 9.35 -17.72
CA ARG A 142 3.77 10.18 -16.50
C ARG A 142 5.21 10.61 -16.20
N ARG A 143 5.30 11.82 -15.63
CA ARG A 143 6.54 12.40 -15.12
C ARG A 143 6.33 12.78 -13.67
N PHE A 144 7.30 12.47 -12.81
CA PHE A 144 7.23 12.88 -11.41
C PHE A 144 7.51 14.38 -11.25
N ARG A 145 8.44 14.91 -12.04
CA ARG A 145 8.73 16.34 -12.10
C ARG A 145 7.88 17.00 -13.20
N GLN A 146 7.02 17.92 -12.79
CA GLN A 146 6.13 18.65 -13.69
C GLN A 146 6.90 19.79 -14.42
N PRO A 147 6.39 20.31 -15.57
CA PRO A 147 7.03 21.39 -16.31
C PRO A 147 7.24 22.68 -15.52
N ASP A 148 6.41 22.95 -14.51
CA ASP A 148 6.51 24.09 -13.60
C ASP A 148 7.50 23.87 -12.45
N GLY A 149 8.18 22.72 -12.42
CA GLY A 149 9.12 22.33 -11.38
C GLY A 149 8.49 21.70 -10.12
N SER A 150 7.19 21.65 -10.02
CA SER A 150 6.47 20.92 -8.95
C SER A 150 6.61 19.40 -9.12
N PHE A 151 6.18 18.64 -8.10
CA PHE A 151 6.15 17.19 -8.16
C PHE A 151 4.73 16.67 -8.32
N ASP A 152 4.55 15.60 -9.08
CA ASP A 152 3.31 14.83 -9.11
C ASP A 152 3.14 14.08 -7.79
N MET A 153 2.36 14.68 -6.89
CA MET A 153 2.04 14.11 -5.57
C MET A 153 0.77 13.27 -5.57
N THR A 154 0.27 12.88 -6.75
CA THR A 154 -0.90 12.00 -6.89
C THR A 154 -0.60 10.66 -6.24
N THR A 155 -1.38 10.30 -5.24
CA THR A 155 -1.19 9.05 -4.50
C THR A 155 -1.63 7.85 -5.34
N ASN A 156 -0.93 6.74 -5.19
CA ASN A 156 -1.27 5.48 -5.84
C ASN A 156 -2.70 5.02 -5.49
N THR A 157 -3.15 5.26 -4.26
CA THR A 157 -4.51 4.93 -3.81
C THR A 157 -5.59 5.62 -4.64
N SER A 158 -5.38 6.88 -5.03
CA SER A 158 -6.31 7.63 -5.88
C SER A 158 -6.40 7.05 -7.28
N ALA A 159 -5.25 6.84 -7.95
CA ALA A 159 -5.18 6.25 -9.29
C ALA A 159 -5.78 4.83 -9.33
N MET A 160 -5.40 3.99 -8.37
CA MET A 160 -5.94 2.62 -8.24
C MET A 160 -7.46 2.63 -8.10
N THR A 161 -8.01 3.53 -7.27
CA THR A 161 -9.45 3.62 -7.05
C THR A 161 -10.17 4.05 -8.33
N GLN A 162 -9.69 5.10 -9.01
CA GLN A 162 -10.28 5.58 -10.26
C GLN A 162 -10.29 4.51 -11.35
N LEU A 163 -9.16 3.84 -11.58
CA LEU A 163 -9.06 2.76 -12.58
C LEU A 163 -9.95 1.57 -12.21
N SER A 164 -10.10 1.27 -10.93
CA SER A 164 -10.98 0.19 -10.47
C SER A 164 -12.46 0.57 -10.58
N GLU A 165 -12.84 1.85 -10.42
CA GLU A 165 -14.21 2.33 -10.68
C GLU A 165 -14.60 2.16 -12.14
N ALA A 166 -13.67 2.40 -13.07
CA ALA A 166 -13.92 2.21 -14.50
C ALA A 166 -14.28 0.76 -14.87
N ILE A 167 -13.93 -0.20 -14.00
CA ILE A 167 -14.27 -1.64 -14.15
C ILE A 167 -15.32 -2.12 -13.14
N GLY A 168 -15.98 -1.21 -12.43
CA GLY A 168 -17.16 -1.54 -11.61
C GLY A 168 -16.97 -1.49 -10.09
N LEU A 169 -15.85 -0.98 -9.57
CA LEU A 169 -15.69 -0.76 -8.13
C LEU A 169 -16.75 0.22 -7.61
N LYS A 170 -17.43 -0.14 -6.54
CA LYS A 170 -18.30 0.74 -5.75
C LYS A 170 -17.54 1.21 -4.51
N ARG A 171 -17.54 2.52 -4.25
CA ARG A 171 -16.88 3.12 -3.07
C ARG A 171 -17.79 3.05 -1.83
N ASP A 172 -18.19 1.86 -1.44
CA ASP A 172 -19.11 1.64 -0.32
C ASP A 172 -18.48 0.88 0.86
N GLY A 173 -17.19 0.55 0.75
CA GLY A 173 -16.43 -0.16 1.78
C GLY A 173 -16.81 -1.63 1.94
N SER A 174 -17.74 -2.16 1.14
CA SER A 174 -18.17 -3.56 1.21
C SER A 174 -17.20 -4.49 0.49
N PHE A 175 -17.27 -5.79 0.80
CA PHE A 175 -16.56 -6.81 0.04
C PHE A 175 -17.11 -6.87 -1.40
N GLN A 176 -16.23 -6.84 -2.39
CA GLN A 176 -16.56 -6.88 -3.81
C GLN A 176 -15.62 -7.81 -4.56
N THR A 177 -16.10 -8.35 -5.66
CA THR A 177 -15.26 -9.04 -6.66
C THR A 177 -15.41 -8.29 -7.98
N LEU A 178 -14.33 -7.71 -8.47
CA LEU A 178 -14.29 -7.01 -9.75
C LEU A 178 -13.99 -8.02 -10.89
N PRO A 179 -14.09 -7.60 -12.15
CA PRO A 179 -13.64 -8.39 -13.30
C PRO A 179 -12.23 -8.93 -13.09
N ASP A 180 -11.90 -9.99 -13.82
CA ASP A 180 -10.64 -10.75 -13.68
C ASP A 180 -10.38 -11.34 -12.28
N GLY A 181 -11.39 -11.35 -11.39
CA GLY A 181 -11.31 -11.99 -10.09
C GLY A 181 -10.52 -11.19 -9.04
N VAL A 182 -10.51 -9.85 -9.14
CA VAL A 182 -9.94 -8.98 -8.10
C VAL A 182 -10.87 -8.94 -6.89
N ALA A 183 -10.44 -9.49 -5.77
CA ALA A 183 -11.17 -9.43 -4.50
C ALA A 183 -10.81 -8.12 -3.75
N VAL A 184 -11.81 -7.30 -3.49
CA VAL A 184 -11.68 -6.05 -2.73
C VAL A 184 -12.33 -6.24 -1.36
N TYR A 185 -11.55 -6.11 -0.29
CA TYR A 185 -11.98 -6.35 1.08
C TYR A 185 -12.34 -5.06 1.81
N PRO A 186 -13.25 -5.12 2.81
CA PRO A 186 -13.48 -4.01 3.73
C PRO A 186 -12.19 -3.55 4.42
N ARG A 187 -12.14 -2.29 4.85
CA ARG A 187 -10.94 -1.73 5.52
C ARG A 187 -10.49 -2.52 6.75
N SER A 188 -11.42 -3.16 7.46
CA SER A 188 -11.12 -3.97 8.64
C SER A 188 -10.15 -5.13 8.38
N TYR A 189 -9.98 -5.54 7.13
CA TYR A 189 -9.12 -6.67 6.77
C TYR A 189 -7.64 -6.28 6.68
N PHE A 190 -7.32 -5.11 6.09
CA PHE A 190 -5.93 -4.74 5.81
C PHE A 190 -5.51 -3.38 6.39
N SER A 191 -6.47 -2.47 6.60
CA SER A 191 -6.23 -1.10 7.06
C SER A 191 -7.15 -0.74 8.24
N PRO A 192 -7.19 -1.55 9.32
CA PRO A 192 -8.15 -1.39 10.42
C PRO A 192 -7.81 -0.22 11.36
N TYR A 193 -6.89 0.64 11.00
CA TYR A 193 -6.48 1.78 11.81
C TYR A 193 -6.66 3.08 11.05
N ASP A 194 -7.44 4.00 11.64
CA ASP A 194 -7.57 5.35 11.11
C ASP A 194 -6.45 6.23 11.67
N TYR A 195 -5.55 6.64 10.79
CA TYR A 195 -4.39 7.44 11.17
C TYR A 195 -4.73 8.92 11.44
N ILE A 196 -5.94 9.38 11.06
CA ILE A 196 -6.40 10.77 11.22
C ILE A 196 -6.96 10.97 12.62
N ASP A 197 -7.89 10.10 13.04
CA ASP A 197 -8.59 10.22 14.33
C ASP A 197 -8.19 9.15 15.36
N GLY A 198 -7.37 8.19 14.95
CA GLY A 198 -6.85 7.14 15.83
C GLY A 198 -7.84 6.03 16.15
N ARG A 199 -9.01 5.98 15.47
CA ARG A 199 -9.98 4.89 15.66
C ARG A 199 -9.40 3.57 15.17
N SER A 200 -9.77 2.49 15.86
CA SER A 200 -9.44 1.12 15.47
C SER A 200 -10.69 0.41 14.98
N PHE A 201 -10.58 -0.22 13.81
CA PHE A 201 -11.57 -1.10 13.19
C PHE A 201 -11.07 -2.55 13.19
N LEU A 202 -10.14 -2.85 14.12
CA LEU A 202 -9.56 -4.18 14.26
C LEU A 202 -10.62 -5.20 14.63
N THR A 203 -10.62 -6.33 13.93
CA THR A 203 -11.50 -7.47 14.15
C THR A 203 -10.68 -8.76 14.14
N ALA A 204 -11.31 -9.88 14.45
CA ALA A 204 -10.71 -11.21 14.31
C ALA A 204 -10.34 -11.53 12.85
N GLU A 205 -10.96 -10.84 11.88
CA GLU A 205 -10.73 -11.03 10.45
C GLU A 205 -9.56 -10.18 9.90
N SER A 206 -8.98 -9.28 10.69
CA SER A 206 -7.88 -8.41 10.26
C SER A 206 -6.62 -9.21 9.98
N TYR A 207 -6.09 -9.08 8.76
CA TYR A 207 -4.85 -9.73 8.32
C TYR A 207 -3.63 -8.86 8.57
N THR A 208 -3.77 -7.55 8.35
CA THR A 208 -2.66 -6.60 8.49
C THR A 208 -3.10 -5.32 9.18
N ILE A 209 -2.13 -4.55 9.69
CA ILE A 209 -2.30 -3.16 10.14
C ILE A 209 -1.31 -2.29 9.37
N HIS A 210 -1.79 -1.30 8.65
CA HIS A 210 -0.95 -0.26 8.07
C HIS A 210 -0.75 0.84 9.12
N HIS A 211 0.49 1.11 9.49
CA HIS A 211 0.82 2.08 10.55
C HIS A 211 0.92 3.53 10.07
N PHE A 212 0.88 3.77 8.74
CA PHE A 212 0.95 5.10 8.13
C PHE A 212 2.09 5.94 8.71
N SER A 213 3.32 5.46 8.53
CA SER A 213 4.54 6.14 9.00
C SER A 213 4.75 7.50 8.33
N GLN A 214 4.10 7.70 7.16
CA GLN A 214 4.16 8.94 6.37
C GLN A 214 5.61 9.38 6.12
N SER A 215 6.50 8.43 5.84
CA SER A 215 7.95 8.68 5.66
C SER A 215 8.25 9.67 4.54
N TRP A 216 7.34 9.82 3.58
CA TRP A 216 7.41 10.76 2.45
C TRP A 216 7.10 12.22 2.83
N LEU A 217 6.51 12.46 4.01
CA LEU A 217 6.23 13.81 4.51
C LEU A 217 7.44 14.41 5.25
N PRO A 218 7.63 15.73 5.20
CA PRO A 218 8.62 16.43 5.99
C PRO A 218 8.47 16.17 7.49
N ALA A 219 9.58 16.16 8.23
CA ALA A 219 9.60 15.83 9.66
C ALA A 219 8.64 16.69 10.50
N HIS A 220 8.53 18.00 10.21
CA HIS A 220 7.64 18.92 10.93
C HIS A 220 6.15 18.58 10.71
N VAL A 221 5.78 18.10 9.51
CA VAL A 221 4.41 17.67 9.22
C VAL A 221 4.10 16.38 9.97
N ARG A 222 5.05 15.42 10.00
CA ARG A 222 4.90 14.16 10.77
C ARG A 222 4.74 14.39 12.26
N LEU A 223 5.50 15.32 12.84
CA LEU A 223 5.37 15.70 14.25
C LEU A 223 3.99 16.30 14.54
N ARG A 224 3.51 17.21 13.68
CA ARG A 224 2.17 17.82 13.82
C ARG A 224 1.06 16.78 13.73
N THR A 225 1.16 15.83 12.81
CA THR A 225 0.20 14.72 12.67
C THR A 225 0.27 13.80 13.91
N GLY A 226 1.46 13.53 14.43
CA GLY A 226 1.66 12.76 15.66
C GLY A 226 0.99 13.42 16.88
N ALA A 227 1.14 14.74 17.04
CA ALA A 227 0.49 15.50 18.12
C ALA A 227 -1.04 15.45 17.99
N LYS A 228 -1.60 15.62 16.79
CA LYS A 228 -3.05 15.50 16.54
C LYS A 228 -3.59 14.12 16.92
N ARG A 229 -2.83 13.05 16.64
CA ARG A 229 -3.20 11.66 17.02
C ARG A 229 -3.28 11.48 18.55
N ILE A 230 -2.34 12.06 19.29
CA ILE A 230 -2.34 11.98 20.76
C ILE A 230 -3.55 12.73 21.32
N VAL A 231 -3.82 13.93 20.83
CA VAL A 231 -5.00 14.72 21.22
C VAL A 231 -6.30 13.98 20.90
N GLY A 232 -6.41 13.36 19.73
CA GLY A 232 -7.59 12.58 19.34
C GLY A 232 -7.86 11.37 20.23
N ARG A 233 -6.79 10.69 20.68
CA ARG A 233 -6.92 9.55 21.62
C ARG A 233 -7.34 9.96 23.02
N VAL A 234 -6.90 11.13 23.48
CA VAL A 234 -7.15 11.61 24.86
C VAL A 234 -8.48 12.37 24.96
N ALA A 235 -8.80 13.18 23.94
CA ALA A 235 -9.94 14.10 23.98
C ALA A 235 -11.19 13.60 23.26
N GLY A 236 -11.12 12.46 22.57
CA GLY A 236 -12.22 11.85 21.82
C GLY A 236 -12.53 12.55 20.48
N PRO A 237 -13.34 11.91 19.61
CA PRO A 237 -13.64 12.41 18.25
C PRO A 237 -14.34 13.78 18.20
N ALA A 238 -15.12 14.11 19.23
CA ALA A 238 -15.89 15.37 19.29
C ALA A 238 -14.99 16.62 19.34
N VAL A 239 -13.83 16.54 19.99
CA VAL A 239 -12.89 17.67 20.11
C VAL A 239 -12.19 17.95 18.79
N ILE A 240 -11.89 16.93 17.99
CA ILE A 240 -11.30 17.10 16.67
C ILE A 240 -12.31 17.77 15.71
N GLY A 241 -13.61 17.41 15.82
CA GLY A 241 -14.69 18.06 15.06
C GLY A 241 -14.78 19.55 15.35
N GLY A 242 -14.72 19.94 16.62
CA GLY A 242 -14.71 21.34 17.06
C GLY A 242 -13.49 22.13 16.59
N LEU A 243 -12.28 21.52 16.65
CA LEU A 243 -11.05 22.15 16.18
C LEU A 243 -11.06 22.34 14.65
N ARG A 244 -11.68 21.44 13.87
CA ARG A 244 -11.85 21.60 12.43
C ARG A 244 -12.76 22.78 12.06
N GLN A 245 -13.80 23.06 12.87
CA GLN A 245 -14.69 24.21 12.68
C GLN A 245 -13.99 25.53 13.05
N LEU A 246 -13.14 25.54 14.05
CA LEU A 246 -12.44 26.73 14.56
C LEU A 246 -11.22 27.15 13.71
N PHE A 247 -10.52 26.20 13.08
CA PHE A 247 -9.25 26.45 12.37
C PHE A 247 -9.33 26.33 10.85
N GLY A 248 -10.55 26.28 10.26
CA GLY A 248 -10.75 26.32 8.81
C GLY A 248 -10.21 25.12 8.04
N ARG A 249 -10.76 24.87 6.88
CA ARG A 249 -10.50 23.78 5.94
C ARG A 249 -9.11 23.79 5.26
N ASN A 250 -8.13 24.45 5.79
CA ASN A 250 -6.77 24.50 5.23
C ASN A 250 -5.81 23.72 6.11
N VAL A 251 -5.83 22.39 6.00
CA VAL A 251 -4.66 21.49 6.04
C VAL A 251 -5.05 20.13 5.48
#